data_b3147ea9480cc5290e57bba1a7c22e43
#
_entry.id   b3147ea9480cc5290e57bba1a7c22e43
#
_cell.length_a   1.000
_cell.length_b   1.000
_cell.length_c   1.000
_cell.angle_alpha   90.00
_cell.angle_beta   90.00
_cell.angle_gamma   90.00
#
_symmetry.space_group_name_H-M   'P 1'
#
loop_
_entity.id
_entity.type
_entity.pdbx_description
1 polymer ?
#
loop_
_entity_poly.entity_id
_entity_poly.type
_entity_poly.pdbx_seq_one_letter_code
_entity_poly.pdbx_strand_id
1 'polypeptide(L)'
;MLKLRHPLSLLVISLLVMLGVLRSYSTPEPVGADAPDVVFSAIRAEAILGDLLQEGLPHVSGSPLNAVVRDRVVAQLELSGYEAEVQSRFHCNAEFGSCSPVENIIAIKAGSENKHAVLITAHYDSGWAGPGAADDGAGMAAILEIARMTADFPPFKNDIIFLISDSEENGLIGADAFAEHHPLFEKVKAVVNLEARGASGPSGMFETGEGNRSIIRMFSKNVDRPVGSSLIYEIYKTMPNDTDYSVYKRKGVMGVNFAF
;
A
#
# COMPACT_ATOMS: atom_id res chain seq x y z
N MET A 1 -33.74 21.09 32.92
CA MET A 1 -32.62 21.96 32.57
C MET A 1 -31.41 21.59 33.45
N LEU A 2 -30.45 20.89 32.92
CA LEU A 2 -29.20 20.61 33.64
C LEU A 2 -28.42 21.92 33.75
N LYS A 3 -28.34 22.48 34.96
CA LYS A 3 -27.47 23.63 35.24
C LYS A 3 -26.03 23.12 35.18
N LEU A 4 -25.28 23.50 34.13
CA LEU A 4 -23.84 23.26 34.03
C LEU A 4 -23.14 23.94 35.23
N ARG A 5 -22.84 23.17 36.28
CA ARG A 5 -22.26 23.69 37.53
C ARG A 5 -20.75 23.94 37.48
N HIS A 6 -20.08 23.55 36.37
CA HIS A 6 -18.60 23.64 36.23
C HIS A 6 -18.16 24.05 34.82
N PRO A 7 -18.23 25.36 34.47
CA PRO A 7 -17.71 25.82 33.16
C PRO A 7 -16.23 25.51 32.97
N LEU A 8 -15.46 25.48 34.09
CA LEU A 8 -14.05 25.09 34.06
C LEU A 8 -13.87 23.62 33.62
N SER A 9 -14.70 22.70 34.12
CA SER A 9 -14.64 21.28 33.73
C SER A 9 -14.95 21.09 32.26
N LEU A 10 -15.90 21.83 31.70
CA LEU A 10 -16.17 21.79 30.26
C LEU A 10 -15.00 22.32 29.44
N LEU A 11 -14.41 23.42 29.87
CA LEU A 11 -13.24 23.99 29.19
C LEU A 11 -12.07 22.98 29.18
N VAL A 12 -11.80 22.33 30.32
CA VAL A 12 -10.75 21.31 30.43
C VAL A 12 -11.05 20.11 29.54
N ILE A 13 -12.29 19.61 29.55
CA ILE A 13 -12.69 18.47 28.67
C ILE A 13 -12.54 18.85 27.20
N SER A 14 -13.01 20.03 26.81
CA SER A 14 -12.91 20.52 25.43
C SER A 14 -11.46 20.67 25.00
N LEU A 15 -10.59 21.17 25.89
CA LEU A 15 -9.15 21.27 25.61
C LEU A 15 -8.50 19.90 25.47
N LEU A 16 -8.84 18.95 26.34
CA LEU A 16 -8.31 17.57 26.24
C LEU A 16 -8.78 16.86 24.97
N VAL A 17 -10.04 17.04 24.58
CA VAL A 17 -10.59 16.52 23.33
C VAL A 17 -9.87 17.16 22.14
N MET A 18 -9.71 18.48 22.13
CA MET A 18 -9.00 19.20 21.09
C MET A 18 -7.55 18.74 20.98
N LEU A 19 -6.83 18.60 22.08
CA LEU A 19 -5.46 18.09 22.10
C LEU A 19 -5.39 16.64 21.61
N GLY A 20 -6.35 15.80 21.98
CA GLY A 20 -6.49 14.44 21.49
C GLY A 20 -6.68 14.39 19.97
N VAL A 21 -7.58 15.22 19.45
CA VAL A 21 -7.82 15.35 18.01
C VAL A 21 -6.57 15.85 17.28
N LEU A 22 -5.95 16.94 17.73
CA LEU A 22 -4.73 17.47 17.12
C LEU A 22 -3.60 16.44 17.10
N ARG A 23 -3.46 15.66 18.19
CA ARG A 23 -2.45 14.59 18.24
C ARG A 23 -2.77 13.43 17.29
N SER A 24 -4.05 13.08 17.14
CA SER A 24 -4.46 11.99 16.24
C SER A 24 -4.24 12.31 14.75
N TYR A 25 -4.22 13.60 14.40
CA TYR A 25 -3.91 14.07 13.03
C TYR A 25 -2.42 14.40 12.82
N SER A 26 -1.59 14.35 13.87
CA SER A 26 -0.16 14.63 13.70
C SER A 26 0.55 13.47 13.04
N THR A 27 1.19 13.72 11.92
CA THR A 27 2.10 12.78 11.25
C THR A 27 3.51 12.86 11.83
N PRO A 28 4.33 11.82 11.73
CA PRO A 28 5.76 11.91 12.00
C PRO A 28 6.42 12.94 11.05
N GLU A 29 7.50 13.56 11.51
CA GLU A 29 8.35 14.34 10.61
C GLU A 29 8.94 13.42 9.53
N PRO A 30 8.94 13.84 8.24
CA PRO A 30 9.50 13.04 7.18
C PRO A 30 11.01 12.87 7.34
N VAL A 31 11.49 11.64 7.20
CA VAL A 31 12.93 11.35 7.19
C VAL A 31 13.55 11.91 5.92
N GLY A 32 14.61 12.73 6.08
CA GLY A 32 15.28 13.43 5.00
C GLY A 32 16.01 12.51 4.01
N ALA A 33 16.33 13.04 2.83
CA ALA A 33 17.02 12.29 1.79
C ALA A 33 18.47 11.92 2.16
N ASP A 34 19.07 12.64 3.09
CA ASP A 34 20.42 12.44 3.63
C ASP A 34 20.50 11.32 4.68
N ALA A 35 19.38 10.69 5.02
CA ALA A 35 19.38 9.54 5.93
C ALA A 35 20.20 8.37 5.34
N PRO A 36 20.79 7.52 6.20
CA PRO A 36 21.54 6.34 5.75
C PRO A 36 20.73 5.48 4.77
N ASP A 37 21.40 4.81 3.84
CA ASP A 37 20.74 3.99 2.80
C ASP A 37 19.86 2.87 3.36
N VAL A 38 20.17 2.40 4.54
CA VAL A 38 19.42 1.35 5.27
C VAL A 38 18.19 1.88 6.03
N VAL A 39 17.89 3.17 5.92
CA VAL A 39 16.76 3.82 6.58
C VAL A 39 15.77 4.27 5.49
N PHE A 40 14.49 3.96 5.68
CA PHE A 40 13.42 4.48 4.81
C PHE A 40 13.40 6.02 4.87
N SER A 41 13.41 6.66 3.71
CA SER A 41 13.29 8.12 3.61
C SER A 41 12.02 8.52 2.87
N ALA A 42 11.15 9.23 3.56
CA ALA A 42 9.95 9.79 2.95
C ALA A 42 10.29 10.79 1.83
N ILE A 43 11.36 11.56 1.99
CA ILE A 43 11.80 12.54 0.97
C ILE A 43 12.36 11.84 -0.27
N ARG A 44 13.05 10.70 -0.14
CA ARG A 44 13.46 9.90 -1.30
C ARG A 44 12.25 9.27 -2.00
N ALA A 45 11.28 8.75 -1.23
CA ALA A 45 10.04 8.23 -1.81
C ALA A 45 9.26 9.32 -2.55
N GLU A 46 9.17 10.53 -2.01
CA GLU A 46 8.54 11.68 -2.69
C GLU A 46 9.26 12.04 -3.99
N ALA A 47 10.59 12.03 -4.01
CA ALA A 47 11.37 12.25 -5.23
C ALA A 47 11.10 11.17 -6.29
N ILE A 48 11.04 9.89 -5.88
CA ILE A 48 10.66 8.78 -6.77
C ILE A 48 9.26 9.04 -7.34
N LEU A 49 8.28 9.39 -6.51
CA LEU A 49 6.91 9.71 -6.96
C LEU A 49 6.91 10.82 -8.03
N GLY A 50 7.68 11.88 -7.80
CA GLY A 50 7.83 12.97 -8.76
C GLY A 50 8.39 12.51 -10.10
N ASP A 51 9.39 11.61 -10.08
CA ASP A 51 9.98 11.03 -11.28
C ASP A 51 9.05 10.10 -12.04
N LEU A 52 8.18 9.37 -11.32
CA LEU A 52 7.22 8.46 -11.93
C LEU A 52 6.08 9.23 -12.62
N LEU A 53 5.57 10.30 -12.01
CA LEU A 53 4.36 11.03 -12.42
C LEU A 53 4.66 12.41 -13.02
N GLN A 54 5.76 12.57 -13.74
CA GLN A 54 6.25 13.85 -14.27
C GLN A 54 5.20 14.66 -15.04
N GLU A 55 4.32 14.00 -15.79
CA GLU A 55 3.30 14.65 -16.61
C GLU A 55 2.14 15.23 -15.80
N GLY A 56 1.92 14.72 -14.58
CA GLY A 56 0.78 15.11 -13.74
C GLY A 56 -0.58 14.84 -14.38
N LEU A 57 -0.65 13.84 -15.26
CA LEU A 57 -1.84 13.45 -16.02
C LEU A 57 -2.34 12.07 -15.61
N PRO A 58 -3.64 11.77 -15.77
CA PRO A 58 -4.18 10.43 -15.58
C PRO A 58 -3.48 9.41 -16.48
N HIS A 59 -3.13 8.26 -15.89
CA HIS A 59 -2.51 7.13 -16.57
C HIS A 59 -3.32 5.84 -16.32
N VAL A 60 -4.56 5.89 -16.78
CA VAL A 60 -5.47 4.75 -16.67
C VAL A 60 -4.91 3.52 -17.36
N SER A 61 -5.19 2.34 -16.82
CA SER A 61 -4.74 1.06 -17.36
C SER A 61 -4.95 0.95 -18.88
N GLY A 62 -3.94 0.46 -19.58
CA GLY A 62 -3.93 0.30 -21.04
C GLY A 62 -3.71 1.59 -21.83
N SER A 63 -3.54 2.76 -21.18
CA SER A 63 -3.20 4.00 -21.87
C SER A 63 -1.70 4.07 -22.22
N PRO A 64 -1.31 4.88 -23.23
CA PRO A 64 0.10 5.08 -23.53
C PRO A 64 0.90 5.62 -22.34
N LEU A 65 0.31 6.46 -21.48
CA LEU A 65 0.98 7.01 -20.31
C LEU A 65 1.12 5.96 -19.19
N ASN A 66 0.17 5.04 -19.05
CA ASN A 66 0.28 3.90 -18.15
C ASN A 66 1.51 3.04 -18.49
N ALA A 67 1.76 2.77 -19.77
CA ALA A 67 2.97 2.08 -20.21
C ALA A 67 4.26 2.85 -19.88
N VAL A 68 4.25 4.19 -19.97
CA VAL A 68 5.40 5.02 -19.57
C VAL A 68 5.65 4.93 -18.06
N VAL A 69 4.60 5.01 -17.23
CA VAL A 69 4.73 4.86 -15.78
C VAL A 69 5.25 3.47 -15.42
N ARG A 70 4.70 2.41 -16.04
CA ARG A 70 5.22 1.03 -15.89
C ARG A 70 6.72 0.96 -16.16
N ASP A 71 7.18 1.49 -17.28
CA ASP A 71 8.58 1.43 -17.67
C ASP A 71 9.48 2.20 -16.69
N ARG A 72 9.00 3.31 -16.12
CA ARG A 72 9.71 4.05 -15.07
C ARG A 72 9.79 3.24 -13.76
N VAL A 73 8.73 2.55 -13.38
CA VAL A 73 8.73 1.67 -12.20
C VAL A 73 9.74 0.53 -12.37
N VAL A 74 9.73 -0.12 -13.53
CA VAL A 74 10.73 -1.15 -13.87
C VAL A 74 12.14 -0.60 -13.74
N ALA A 75 12.41 0.57 -14.33
CA ALA A 75 13.73 1.21 -14.25
C ALA A 75 14.15 1.52 -12.79
N GLN A 76 13.24 1.96 -11.93
CA GLN A 76 13.54 2.21 -10.51
C GLN A 76 13.90 0.93 -9.73
N LEU A 77 13.22 -0.18 -10.03
CA LEU A 77 13.57 -1.49 -9.45
C LEU A 77 14.93 -1.96 -9.93
N GLU A 78 15.23 -1.82 -11.22
CA GLU A 78 16.53 -2.19 -11.81
C GLU A 78 17.67 -1.32 -11.25
N LEU A 79 17.47 -0.02 -11.09
CA LEU A 79 18.43 0.88 -10.42
C LEU A 79 18.72 0.45 -8.97
N SER A 80 17.75 -0.17 -8.32
CA SER A 80 17.89 -0.74 -6.98
C SER A 80 18.50 -2.14 -6.96
N GLY A 81 18.89 -2.69 -8.14
CA GLY A 81 19.53 -3.98 -8.26
C GLY A 81 18.57 -5.18 -8.32
N TYR A 82 17.28 -4.95 -8.54
CA TYR A 82 16.31 -6.03 -8.75
C TYR A 82 16.13 -6.35 -10.23
N GLU A 83 15.90 -7.62 -10.53
CA GLU A 83 15.32 -8.03 -11.80
C GLU A 83 13.80 -7.83 -11.72
N ALA A 84 13.24 -7.00 -12.60
CA ALA A 84 11.81 -6.74 -12.64
C ALA A 84 11.16 -7.56 -13.76
N GLU A 85 10.19 -8.39 -13.38
CA GLU A 85 9.34 -9.14 -14.31
C GLU A 85 8.07 -8.33 -14.61
N VAL A 86 7.62 -8.30 -15.87
CA VAL A 86 6.31 -7.79 -16.26
C VAL A 86 5.40 -8.97 -16.62
N GLN A 87 4.42 -9.23 -15.76
CA GLN A 87 3.37 -10.20 -16.04
C GLN A 87 2.34 -9.56 -16.99
N SER A 88 2.50 -9.82 -18.28
CA SER A 88 1.59 -9.30 -19.32
C SER A 88 0.54 -10.34 -19.71
N ARG A 89 -0.75 -10.00 -19.60
CA ARG A 89 -1.87 -10.84 -20.02
C ARG A 89 -3.17 -10.09 -20.14
N PHE A 90 -4.10 -10.62 -20.91
CA PHE A 90 -5.51 -10.22 -20.85
C PHE A 90 -6.22 -11.05 -19.78
N HIS A 91 -6.90 -10.38 -18.85
CA HIS A 91 -7.61 -11.02 -17.73
C HIS A 91 -8.98 -10.40 -17.49
N CYS A 92 -9.90 -11.21 -16.95
CA CYS A 92 -11.24 -10.79 -16.55
C CYS A 92 -11.47 -11.14 -15.08
N ASN A 93 -11.83 -10.17 -14.27
CA ASN A 93 -12.31 -10.41 -12.92
C ASN A 93 -13.84 -10.57 -12.96
N ALA A 94 -14.30 -11.80 -12.77
CA ALA A 94 -15.72 -12.15 -12.87
C ALA A 94 -16.57 -11.51 -11.77
N GLU A 95 -16.00 -11.21 -10.62
CA GLU A 95 -16.70 -10.58 -9.49
C GLU A 95 -17.11 -9.15 -9.81
N PHE A 96 -16.24 -8.40 -10.48
CA PHE A 96 -16.50 -7.03 -10.92
C PHE A 96 -17.08 -6.94 -12.33
N GLY A 97 -17.09 -8.07 -13.06
CA GLY A 97 -17.59 -8.12 -14.44
C GLY A 97 -16.77 -7.28 -15.42
N SER A 98 -15.48 -7.11 -15.15
CA SER A 98 -14.56 -6.26 -15.91
C SER A 98 -13.40 -7.06 -16.48
N CYS A 99 -12.88 -6.61 -17.62
CA CYS A 99 -11.73 -7.22 -18.29
C CYS A 99 -10.76 -6.14 -18.78
N SER A 100 -9.46 -6.41 -18.69
CA SER A 100 -8.42 -5.50 -19.15
C SER A 100 -7.16 -6.27 -19.61
N PRO A 101 -6.37 -5.74 -20.54
CA PRO A 101 -4.96 -6.09 -20.59
C PRO A 101 -4.28 -5.61 -19.29
N VAL A 102 -3.47 -6.43 -18.68
CA VAL A 102 -2.79 -6.19 -17.40
C VAL A 102 -1.30 -6.34 -17.61
N GLU A 103 -0.53 -5.47 -17.01
CA GLU A 103 0.95 -5.50 -17.03
C GLU A 103 1.50 -5.29 -15.61
N ASN A 104 1.29 -6.26 -14.72
CA ASN A 104 1.80 -6.22 -13.35
C ASN A 104 3.33 -6.25 -13.32
N ILE A 105 3.92 -5.46 -12.43
CA ILE A 105 5.37 -5.40 -12.23
C ILE A 105 5.72 -6.14 -10.96
N ILE A 106 6.68 -7.08 -11.05
CA ILE A 106 7.04 -7.98 -9.96
C ILE A 106 8.55 -7.98 -9.77
N ALA A 107 8.99 -7.81 -8.52
CA ALA A 107 10.37 -8.00 -8.14
C ALA A 107 10.48 -8.82 -6.85
N ILE A 108 11.59 -9.52 -6.65
CA ILE A 108 11.77 -10.44 -5.53
C ILE A 108 13.05 -10.12 -4.77
N LYS A 109 12.94 -9.88 -3.47
CA LYS A 109 14.05 -10.02 -2.54
C LYS A 109 14.06 -11.46 -2.04
N ALA A 110 14.97 -12.28 -2.57
CA ALA A 110 15.06 -13.68 -2.20
C ALA A 110 15.40 -13.87 -0.72
N GLY A 111 14.67 -14.75 -0.08
CA GLY A 111 14.92 -15.18 1.30
C GLY A 111 15.87 -16.39 1.37
N SER A 112 16.34 -16.68 2.58
CA SER A 112 17.26 -17.81 2.82
C SER A 112 16.57 -19.18 2.74
N GLU A 113 15.26 -19.27 3.00
CA GLU A 113 14.51 -20.54 2.98
C GLU A 113 13.70 -20.74 1.68
N ASN A 114 13.38 -19.68 0.97
CA ASN A 114 12.64 -19.68 -0.32
C ASN A 114 11.34 -20.55 -0.32
N LYS A 115 10.70 -20.72 0.82
CA LYS A 115 9.49 -21.54 0.97
C LYS A 115 8.21 -20.70 1.00
N HIS A 116 8.29 -19.54 1.62
CA HIS A 116 7.18 -18.64 1.86
C HIS A 116 7.57 -17.22 1.48
N ALA A 117 6.57 -16.41 1.17
CA ALA A 117 6.77 -15.02 0.83
C ALA A 117 5.83 -14.11 1.62
N VAL A 118 6.31 -12.88 1.85
CA VAL A 118 5.48 -11.72 2.19
C VAL A 118 5.30 -10.92 0.91
N LEU A 119 4.06 -10.67 0.54
CA LEU A 119 3.71 -9.80 -0.57
C LEU A 119 3.54 -8.37 -0.05
N ILE A 120 4.23 -7.41 -0.65
CA ILE A 120 4.00 -5.98 -0.46
C ILE A 120 3.47 -5.46 -1.78
N THR A 121 2.29 -4.85 -1.78
CA THR A 121 1.61 -4.47 -3.01
C THR A 121 1.00 -3.07 -2.94
N ALA A 122 0.94 -2.42 -4.10
CA ALA A 122 0.30 -1.15 -4.43
C ALA A 122 -0.05 -1.20 -5.92
N HIS A 123 -0.91 -0.32 -6.41
CA HIS A 123 -1.20 -0.26 -7.85
C HIS A 123 -0.59 0.97 -8.53
N TYR A 124 -0.36 0.88 -9.84
CA TYR A 124 0.21 1.99 -10.59
C TYR A 124 -0.73 2.61 -11.62
N ASP A 125 -1.86 1.99 -11.91
CA ASP A 125 -2.88 2.65 -12.72
C ASP A 125 -3.60 3.73 -11.92
N SER A 126 -4.06 4.76 -12.59
CA SER A 126 -4.83 5.83 -11.97
C SER A 126 -6.27 5.84 -12.43
N GLY A 127 -7.15 6.40 -11.61
CA GLY A 127 -8.49 6.79 -12.03
C GLY A 127 -8.48 7.88 -13.11
N TRP A 128 -9.65 8.14 -13.69
CA TRP A 128 -9.83 9.09 -14.80
C TRP A 128 -9.61 10.56 -14.43
N ALA A 129 -9.80 10.89 -13.16
CA ALA A 129 -9.94 12.27 -12.71
C ALA A 129 -8.61 12.92 -12.30
N GLY A 130 -7.54 12.16 -12.12
CA GLY A 130 -6.29 12.69 -11.61
C GLY A 130 -5.08 11.80 -11.89
N PRO A 131 -3.88 12.29 -11.58
CA PRO A 131 -2.63 11.59 -11.86
C PRO A 131 -2.33 10.44 -10.88
N GLY A 132 -3.21 10.10 -9.96
CA GLY A 132 -3.00 9.01 -9.02
C GLY A 132 -1.85 9.23 -8.04
N ALA A 133 -1.49 10.48 -7.70
CA ALA A 133 -0.32 10.73 -6.85
C ALA A 133 -0.51 10.22 -5.40
N ALA A 134 -1.71 10.32 -4.86
CA ALA A 134 -2.07 9.69 -3.57
C ALA A 134 -2.50 8.24 -3.80
N ASP A 135 -3.40 8.02 -4.75
CA ASP A 135 -4.06 6.76 -5.07
C ASP A 135 -3.55 6.22 -6.42
N ASP A 136 -2.60 5.28 -6.46
CA ASP A 136 -1.80 4.80 -5.33
C ASP A 136 -0.29 5.05 -5.56
N GLY A 137 0.02 6.19 -6.19
CA GLY A 137 1.39 6.63 -6.42
C GLY A 137 2.23 6.68 -5.13
N ALA A 138 1.63 7.08 -4.01
CA ALA A 138 2.31 7.12 -2.72
C ALA A 138 2.68 5.72 -2.23
N GLY A 139 1.79 4.74 -2.36
CA GLY A 139 2.06 3.33 -2.05
C GLY A 139 3.14 2.77 -2.96
N MET A 140 3.03 3.01 -4.27
CA MET A 140 4.03 2.62 -5.24
C MET A 140 5.43 3.19 -4.90
N ALA A 141 5.54 4.49 -4.62
CA ALA A 141 6.80 5.12 -4.24
C ALA A 141 7.36 4.57 -2.92
N ALA A 142 6.50 4.29 -1.96
CA ALA A 142 6.90 3.65 -0.70
C ALA A 142 7.47 2.25 -0.93
N ILE A 143 6.86 1.44 -1.79
CA ILE A 143 7.38 0.11 -2.16
C ILE A 143 8.76 0.22 -2.81
N LEU A 144 8.95 1.15 -3.73
CA LEU A 144 10.23 1.35 -4.42
C LEU A 144 11.34 1.79 -3.46
N GLU A 145 11.04 2.68 -2.51
CA GLU A 145 12.01 3.05 -1.47
C GLU A 145 12.29 1.89 -0.49
N ILE A 146 11.29 1.05 -0.16
CA ILE A 146 11.51 -0.16 0.63
C ILE A 146 12.40 -1.15 -0.15
N ALA A 147 12.16 -1.34 -1.44
CA ALA A 147 12.98 -2.18 -2.29
C ALA A 147 14.43 -1.68 -2.30
N ARG A 148 14.66 -0.39 -2.59
CA ARG A 148 15.97 0.25 -2.55
C ARG A 148 16.67 0.04 -1.20
N MET A 149 15.98 0.38 -0.10
CA MET A 149 16.52 0.27 1.26
C MET A 149 16.94 -1.15 1.62
N THR A 150 16.18 -2.14 1.16
CA THR A 150 16.42 -3.54 1.51
C THR A 150 17.34 -4.29 0.55
N ALA A 151 17.75 -3.67 -0.57
CA ALA A 151 18.54 -4.32 -1.60
C ALA A 151 19.82 -4.97 -1.05
N ASP A 152 20.58 -4.23 -0.23
CA ASP A 152 21.84 -4.68 0.35
C ASP A 152 21.68 -5.41 1.70
N PHE A 153 20.44 -5.59 2.19
CA PHE A 153 20.25 -6.34 3.42
C PHE A 153 20.59 -7.82 3.23
N PRO A 154 21.15 -8.48 4.26
CA PRO A 154 21.23 -9.93 4.25
C PRO A 154 19.87 -10.56 3.93
N PRO A 155 19.84 -11.75 3.30
CA PRO A 155 18.58 -12.42 3.00
C PRO A 155 17.70 -12.57 4.25
N PHE A 156 16.46 -12.16 4.13
CA PHE A 156 15.45 -12.47 5.15
C PHE A 156 15.16 -13.97 5.17
N LYS A 157 14.42 -14.44 6.16
CA LYS A 157 14.04 -15.86 6.21
C LYS A 157 13.15 -16.25 5.03
N ASN A 158 12.14 -15.43 4.74
CA ASN A 158 11.18 -15.63 3.67
C ASN A 158 11.48 -14.65 2.52
N ASP A 159 10.98 -14.98 1.33
CA ASP A 159 11.01 -14.05 0.21
C ASP A 159 10.17 -12.81 0.53
N ILE A 160 10.56 -11.67 -0.02
CA ILE A 160 9.68 -10.49 -0.15
C ILE A 160 9.36 -10.35 -1.64
N ILE A 161 8.08 -10.35 -1.96
CA ILE A 161 7.59 -10.06 -3.31
C ILE A 161 7.09 -8.62 -3.29
N PHE A 162 7.66 -7.78 -4.14
CA PHE A 162 7.17 -6.46 -4.46
C PHE A 162 6.29 -6.60 -5.70
N LEU A 163 5.01 -6.35 -5.56
CA LEU A 163 4.05 -6.35 -6.66
C LEU A 163 3.50 -4.93 -6.81
N ILE A 164 3.66 -4.37 -8.00
CA ILE A 164 3.01 -3.14 -8.38
C ILE A 164 2.00 -3.51 -9.45
N SER A 165 0.72 -3.60 -9.03
CA SER A 165 -0.37 -4.13 -9.85
C SER A 165 -0.91 -3.10 -10.84
N ASP A 166 -1.53 -3.58 -11.89
CA ASP A 166 -2.22 -2.79 -12.91
C ASP A 166 -3.72 -3.02 -12.84
N SER A 167 -4.51 -2.10 -13.33
CA SER A 167 -5.99 -2.23 -13.45
C SER A 167 -6.69 -2.48 -12.10
N GLU A 168 -6.23 -1.89 -11.03
CA GLU A 168 -6.94 -1.87 -9.76
C GLU A 168 -8.26 -1.12 -9.91
N GLU A 169 -8.21 0.11 -10.44
CA GLU A 169 -9.31 1.04 -10.64
C GLU A 169 -10.39 0.50 -11.59
N ASN A 170 -10.05 -0.48 -12.40
CA ASN A 170 -10.96 -1.16 -13.31
C ASN A 170 -11.62 -2.41 -12.72
N GLY A 171 -11.40 -2.70 -11.43
CA GLY A 171 -11.98 -3.83 -10.71
C GLY A 171 -10.97 -4.90 -10.31
N LEU A 172 -9.85 -4.50 -9.72
CA LEU A 172 -8.83 -5.37 -9.09
C LEU A 172 -8.26 -6.42 -10.05
N ILE A 173 -8.19 -6.11 -11.36
CA ILE A 173 -7.92 -7.12 -12.39
C ILE A 173 -6.48 -7.61 -12.30
N GLY A 174 -5.53 -6.71 -11.99
CA GLY A 174 -4.12 -7.06 -11.83
C GLY A 174 -3.87 -7.99 -10.65
N ALA A 175 -4.44 -7.67 -9.50
CA ALA A 175 -4.34 -8.52 -8.31
C ALA A 175 -4.93 -9.91 -8.56
N ASP A 176 -6.09 -9.99 -9.22
CA ASP A 176 -6.76 -11.25 -9.55
C ASP A 176 -5.93 -12.07 -10.56
N ALA A 177 -5.39 -11.41 -11.58
CA ALA A 177 -4.48 -12.03 -12.55
C ALA A 177 -3.21 -12.60 -11.88
N PHE A 178 -2.62 -11.86 -10.95
CA PHE A 178 -1.47 -12.36 -10.18
C PHE A 178 -1.86 -13.57 -9.33
N ALA A 179 -2.94 -13.47 -8.59
CA ALA A 179 -3.37 -14.51 -7.67
C ALA A 179 -3.84 -15.81 -8.38
N GLU A 180 -4.35 -15.71 -9.60
CA GLU A 180 -4.83 -16.88 -10.35
C GLU A 180 -3.76 -17.53 -11.23
N HIS A 181 -2.78 -16.75 -11.68
CA HIS A 181 -1.93 -17.23 -12.77
C HIS A 181 -0.43 -17.11 -12.49
N HIS A 182 0.00 -16.38 -11.47
CA HIS A 182 1.41 -16.26 -11.20
C HIS A 182 1.87 -17.30 -10.18
N PRO A 183 2.91 -18.12 -10.48
CA PRO A 183 3.33 -19.21 -9.60
C PRO A 183 3.85 -18.74 -8.24
N LEU A 184 4.32 -17.51 -8.12
CA LEU A 184 4.78 -16.94 -6.86
C LEU A 184 3.65 -16.80 -5.83
N PHE A 185 2.39 -16.71 -6.26
CA PHE A 185 1.27 -16.57 -5.33
C PHE A 185 1.13 -17.75 -4.38
N GLU A 186 1.48 -18.96 -4.80
CA GLU A 186 1.45 -20.16 -3.94
C GLU A 186 2.33 -20.03 -2.69
N LYS A 187 3.41 -19.23 -2.79
CA LYS A 187 4.33 -18.98 -1.68
C LYS A 187 3.80 -17.90 -0.71
N VAL A 188 2.88 -17.05 -1.14
CA VAL A 188 2.40 -15.90 -0.35
C VAL A 188 1.67 -16.38 0.90
N LYS A 189 2.14 -15.94 2.07
CA LYS A 189 1.54 -16.26 3.38
C LYS A 189 1.05 -15.04 4.13
N ALA A 190 1.54 -13.86 3.76
CA ALA A 190 1.07 -12.60 4.31
C ALA A 190 1.13 -11.51 3.24
N VAL A 191 0.18 -10.56 3.30
CA VAL A 191 0.10 -9.42 2.40
C VAL A 191 0.16 -8.13 3.22
N VAL A 192 0.90 -7.17 2.73
CA VAL A 192 0.85 -5.77 3.14
C VAL A 192 0.41 -4.98 1.92
N ASN A 193 -0.83 -4.53 1.91
CA ASN A 193 -1.37 -3.68 0.85
C ASN A 193 -1.26 -2.23 1.27
N LEU A 194 -0.79 -1.41 0.37
CA LEU A 194 -0.78 0.05 0.51
C LEU A 194 -1.87 0.61 -0.39
N GLU A 195 -2.51 1.66 0.09
CA GLU A 195 -3.69 2.27 -0.53
C GLU A 195 -3.81 3.74 -0.14
N ALA A 196 -4.71 4.44 -0.79
CA ALA A 196 -5.09 5.78 -0.39
C ALA A 196 -6.60 5.97 -0.32
N ARG A 197 -7.02 6.89 0.54
CA ARG A 197 -8.42 7.31 0.68
C ARG A 197 -8.58 8.82 0.68
N GLY A 198 -7.48 9.51 0.77
CA GLY A 198 -7.42 10.95 0.88
C GLY A 198 -6.15 11.50 0.27
N ALA A 199 -5.74 12.66 0.74
CA ALA A 199 -4.54 13.34 0.27
C ALA A 199 -3.62 13.77 1.42
N SER A 200 -3.95 13.41 2.66
CA SER A 200 -3.15 13.76 3.83
C SER A 200 -3.64 13.05 5.08
N GLY A 201 -2.78 12.95 6.08
CA GLY A 201 -3.07 12.37 7.39
C GLY A 201 -2.20 11.17 7.71
N PRO A 202 -2.38 10.58 8.91
CA PRO A 202 -1.65 9.38 9.28
C PRO A 202 -2.16 8.17 8.49
N SER A 203 -1.25 7.38 7.95
CA SER A 203 -1.59 6.10 7.36
C SER A 203 -2.09 5.15 8.45
N GLY A 204 -3.30 4.65 8.28
CA GLY A 204 -3.97 3.77 9.24
C GLY A 204 -4.28 2.41 8.65
N MET A 205 -4.11 1.37 9.48
CA MET A 205 -4.61 0.04 9.15
C MET A 205 -6.14 0.05 9.27
N PHE A 206 -6.83 -0.09 8.14
CA PHE A 206 -8.29 -0.05 8.09
C PHE A 206 -8.90 -1.43 7.83
N GLU A 207 -8.11 -2.37 7.30
CA GLU A 207 -8.58 -3.71 7.02
C GLU A 207 -7.52 -4.76 7.38
N THR A 208 -7.98 -5.97 7.72
CA THR A 208 -7.13 -7.13 7.99
C THR A 208 -7.90 -8.43 7.75
N GLY A 209 -7.17 -9.52 7.48
CA GLY A 209 -7.74 -10.85 7.26
C GLY A 209 -8.18 -11.55 8.54
N GLU A 210 -8.77 -12.72 8.40
CA GLU A 210 -9.08 -13.60 9.51
C GLU A 210 -7.80 -14.16 10.16
N GLY A 211 -7.86 -14.54 11.43
CA GLY A 211 -6.70 -15.07 12.16
C GLY A 211 -5.58 -14.05 12.41
N ASN A 212 -5.87 -12.78 12.35
CA ASN A 212 -4.97 -11.63 12.30
C ASN A 212 -4.15 -11.35 13.57
N ARG A 213 -4.35 -12.10 14.67
CA ARG A 213 -3.73 -11.82 15.99
C ARG A 213 -2.21 -11.63 15.93
N SER A 214 -1.53 -12.44 15.12
CA SER A 214 -0.06 -12.39 15.01
C SER A 214 0.40 -11.11 14.30
N ILE A 215 -0.22 -10.76 13.21
CA ILE A 215 0.12 -9.59 12.40
C ILE A 215 -0.22 -8.28 13.13
N ILE A 216 -1.37 -8.23 13.81
CA ILE A 216 -1.75 -7.08 14.65
C ILE A 216 -0.77 -6.90 15.82
N ARG A 217 -0.35 -7.99 16.47
CA ARG A 217 0.65 -7.92 17.52
C ARG A 217 2.00 -7.42 16.99
N MET A 218 2.41 -7.88 15.82
CA MET A 218 3.64 -7.44 15.16
C MET A 218 3.56 -5.94 14.83
N PHE A 219 2.49 -5.51 14.19
CA PHE A 219 2.24 -4.10 13.88
C PHE A 219 2.28 -3.22 15.13
N SER A 220 1.50 -3.56 16.16
CA SER A 220 1.41 -2.76 17.39
C SER A 220 2.71 -2.69 18.20
N LYS A 221 3.64 -3.63 18.00
CA LYS A 221 4.92 -3.68 18.74
C LYS A 221 6.07 -3.00 18.00
N ASN A 222 6.02 -2.96 16.67
CA ASN A 222 7.16 -2.53 15.86
C ASN A 222 6.92 -1.19 15.14
N VAL A 223 5.70 -0.67 15.20
CA VAL A 223 5.40 0.66 14.67
C VAL A 223 5.25 1.64 15.83
N ASP A 224 6.01 2.72 15.80
CA ASP A 224 6.06 3.71 16.90
C ASP A 224 4.72 4.39 17.15
N ARG A 225 3.94 4.62 16.08
CA ARG A 225 2.62 5.24 16.13
C ARG A 225 1.61 4.42 15.34
N PRO A 226 1.24 3.21 15.83
CA PRO A 226 0.30 2.37 15.12
C PRO A 226 -1.09 3.02 15.11
N VAL A 227 -1.63 3.25 13.91
CA VAL A 227 -2.98 3.77 13.72
C VAL A 227 -3.85 2.64 13.18
N GLY A 228 -4.95 2.37 13.84
CA GLY A 228 -5.92 1.37 13.45
C GLY A 228 -6.99 1.21 14.53
N SER A 229 -8.19 0.87 14.14
CA SER A 229 -9.26 0.60 15.10
C SER A 229 -10.26 -0.42 14.54
N SER A 230 -10.83 -1.23 15.44
CA SER A 230 -11.91 -2.15 15.08
C SER A 230 -13.15 -1.43 14.56
N LEU A 231 -13.38 -0.19 14.97
CA LEU A 231 -14.49 0.61 14.46
C LEU A 231 -14.31 0.95 12.97
N ILE A 232 -13.12 1.36 12.57
CA ILE A 232 -12.79 1.65 11.16
C ILE A 232 -12.97 0.37 10.34
N TYR A 233 -12.49 -0.77 10.84
CA TYR A 233 -12.66 -2.07 10.18
C TYR A 233 -14.13 -2.45 10.00
N GLU A 234 -14.97 -2.29 11.03
CA GLU A 234 -16.40 -2.61 10.93
C GLU A 234 -17.14 -1.65 9.99
N ILE A 235 -16.78 -0.37 9.96
CA ILE A 235 -17.32 0.59 8.99
C ILE A 235 -16.92 0.20 7.57
N TYR A 236 -15.63 -0.11 7.33
CA TYR A 236 -15.14 -0.50 6.01
C TYR A 236 -15.91 -1.69 5.43
N LYS A 237 -16.23 -2.70 6.23
CA LYS A 237 -17.02 -3.87 5.81
C LYS A 237 -18.42 -3.53 5.27
N THR A 238 -18.93 -2.34 5.56
CA THR A 238 -20.24 -1.86 5.08
C THR A 238 -20.13 -0.97 3.84
N MET A 239 -18.92 -0.64 3.42
CA MET A 239 -18.66 0.19 2.27
C MET A 239 -18.65 -0.64 0.98
N PRO A 240 -19.04 -0.06 -0.16
CA PRO A 240 -19.11 -0.79 -1.43
C PRO A 240 -17.76 -0.90 -2.16
N ASN A 241 -16.72 -0.25 -1.67
CA ASN A 241 -15.39 -0.24 -2.27
C ASN A 241 -14.52 -1.40 -1.76
N ASP A 242 -13.72 -1.92 -2.65
CA ASP A 242 -12.71 -2.95 -2.41
C ASP A 242 -11.31 -2.42 -2.74
N THR A 243 -10.29 -3.23 -2.51
CA THR A 243 -8.89 -2.98 -2.86
C THR A 243 -8.25 -4.29 -3.32
N ASP A 244 -7.06 -4.25 -3.85
CA ASP A 244 -6.29 -5.44 -4.23
C ASP A 244 -6.18 -6.48 -3.10
N TYR A 245 -6.12 -6.04 -1.83
CA TYR A 245 -6.11 -6.95 -0.69
C TYR A 245 -7.36 -7.82 -0.61
N SER A 246 -8.51 -7.35 -1.05
CA SER A 246 -9.76 -8.13 -1.06
C SER A 246 -9.63 -9.41 -1.89
N VAL A 247 -8.90 -9.37 -3.00
CA VAL A 247 -8.60 -10.54 -3.83
C VAL A 247 -7.84 -11.60 -3.02
N TYR A 248 -6.74 -11.19 -2.40
CA TYR A 248 -5.88 -12.11 -1.62
C TYR A 248 -6.58 -12.64 -0.37
N LYS A 249 -7.37 -11.80 0.28
CA LYS A 249 -8.18 -12.16 1.45
C LYS A 249 -9.22 -13.23 1.11
N ARG A 250 -9.90 -13.11 -0.04
CA ARG A 250 -10.85 -14.15 -0.52
C ARG A 250 -10.17 -15.48 -0.80
N LYS A 251 -8.90 -15.48 -1.19
CA LYS A 251 -8.09 -16.70 -1.34
C LYS A 251 -7.48 -17.19 -0.02
N GLY A 252 -7.89 -16.62 1.12
CA GLY A 252 -7.50 -17.06 2.46
C GLY A 252 -6.11 -16.58 2.92
N VAL A 253 -5.50 -15.62 2.24
CA VAL A 253 -4.20 -15.10 2.64
C VAL A 253 -4.38 -14.05 3.73
N MET A 254 -3.61 -14.21 4.82
CA MET A 254 -3.56 -13.24 5.91
C MET A 254 -2.91 -11.94 5.43
N GLY A 255 -3.39 -10.79 5.91
CA GLY A 255 -2.77 -9.52 5.54
C GLY A 255 -3.30 -8.34 6.30
N VAL A 256 -2.76 -7.19 5.96
CA VAL A 256 -3.14 -5.86 6.45
C VAL A 256 -3.23 -4.90 5.28
N ASN A 257 -4.16 -3.97 5.38
CA ASN A 257 -4.40 -2.94 4.39
C ASN A 257 -4.29 -1.56 5.04
N PHE A 258 -3.47 -0.70 4.46
CA PHE A 258 -3.18 0.63 4.97
C PHE A 258 -3.63 1.70 3.99
N ALA A 259 -4.21 2.79 4.51
CA ALA A 259 -4.52 3.98 3.74
C ALA A 259 -4.40 5.25 4.58
N PHE A 260 -4.24 6.40 3.95
CA PHE A 260 -4.20 7.74 4.57
C PHE A 260 -5.23 8.70 4.00
#